data_77698acdc1654e3bf7b4180e00beee9d
#
_entry.id   77698acdc1654e3bf7b4180e00beee9d
#
_cell.length_a   1.000
_cell.length_b   1.000
_cell.length_c   1.000
_cell.angle_alpha   90.00
_cell.angle_beta   90.00
_cell.angle_gamma   90.00
#
_symmetry.space_group_name_H-M   'P 1'
#
loop_
_entity.id
_entity.type
_entity.pdbx_description
1 polymer ?
#
loop_
_entity_poly.entity_id
_entity_poly.type
_entity_poly.pdbx_seq_one_letter_code
_entity_poly.pdbx_strand_id
1 'polypeptide(L)'
;MAGANCLATNDWICGEYLRSRSQELTDATVQHIGITVVSVLIGLAVAFPLALLARRGRGFAGPVLGLTTVLYTVPSLAMFSLLLPLFGLSAALVVTGLVLYSLTILVRNILAGLEAVPKEAKEAARGMGYGPWRLLWEVELPLALPALMAGLRIATVSTVALTTVGSLVGKGGLGNLIEDALPSLFKAQVLTASVLCVLLAVTADLLLLGLQRLLTPWTRISAATGETRTGGTGGPKGSPGAPGGASGVPGDAPGGSGGPAGTPAPVKVEAG
;
A
#
# COMPACT_ATOMS: atom_id res chain seq x y z
N MET A 1 -25.32 -45.72 -2.99
CA MET A 1 -24.14 -45.21 -3.72
C MET A 1 -23.30 -44.47 -2.72
N ALA A 2 -22.21 -45.09 -2.24
CA ALA A 2 -21.24 -44.39 -1.39
C ALA A 2 -20.66 -43.27 -2.25
N GLY A 3 -20.93 -42.01 -1.90
CA GLY A 3 -20.34 -40.88 -2.58
C GLY A 3 -18.82 -41.07 -2.56
N ALA A 4 -18.18 -40.94 -3.71
CA ALA A 4 -16.73 -40.98 -3.80
C ALA A 4 -16.18 -40.05 -2.74
N ASN A 5 -15.43 -40.63 -1.78
CA ASN A 5 -14.88 -39.85 -0.65
C ASN A 5 -13.86 -38.86 -1.25
N CYS A 6 -14.25 -37.58 -1.35
CA CYS A 6 -13.42 -36.55 -1.98
C CYS A 6 -12.03 -36.41 -1.32
N LEU A 7 -11.90 -36.90 -0.09
CA LEU A 7 -10.61 -37.02 0.59
C LEU A 7 -9.71 -38.08 -0.05
N ALA A 8 -10.32 -39.23 -0.47
CA ALA A 8 -9.60 -40.33 -1.12
C ALA A 8 -9.23 -40.01 -2.57
N THR A 9 -10.06 -39.25 -3.28
CA THR A 9 -9.81 -38.81 -4.67
C THR A 9 -8.94 -37.58 -4.75
N ASN A 10 -8.62 -36.92 -3.61
CA ASN A 10 -7.83 -35.68 -3.53
C ASN A 10 -8.38 -34.58 -4.45
N ASP A 11 -9.70 -34.35 -4.37
CA ASP A 11 -10.35 -33.32 -5.17
C ASP A 11 -10.07 -31.90 -4.63
N TRP A 12 -10.15 -30.90 -5.49
CA TRP A 12 -9.93 -29.52 -5.12
C TRP A 12 -10.99 -28.97 -4.16
N ILE A 13 -12.25 -29.35 -4.35
CA ILE A 13 -13.38 -28.90 -3.52
C ILE A 13 -13.93 -30.10 -2.75
N CYS A 14 -13.75 -30.10 -1.44
CA CYS A 14 -14.17 -31.21 -0.57
C CYS A 14 -14.91 -30.68 0.66
N GLY A 15 -16.24 -30.79 0.65
CA GLY A 15 -17.08 -30.37 1.78
C GLY A 15 -16.84 -31.17 3.06
N GLU A 16 -16.41 -32.43 2.93
CA GLU A 16 -16.04 -33.27 4.07
C GLU A 16 -14.79 -32.80 4.76
N TYR A 17 -13.77 -32.28 4.01
CA TYR A 17 -12.60 -31.62 4.57
C TYR A 17 -13.00 -30.41 5.43
N LEU A 18 -13.86 -29.53 4.89
CA LEU A 18 -14.30 -28.34 5.62
C LEU A 18 -15.02 -28.70 6.93
N ARG A 19 -15.84 -29.74 6.94
CA ARG A 19 -16.57 -30.18 8.14
C ARG A 19 -15.66 -30.86 9.15
N SER A 20 -14.82 -31.78 8.69
CA SER A 20 -13.94 -32.57 9.58
C SER A 20 -12.80 -31.74 10.19
N ARG A 21 -12.33 -30.68 9.49
CA ARG A 21 -11.21 -29.83 9.92
C ARG A 21 -11.64 -28.41 10.30
N SER A 22 -12.93 -28.19 10.57
CA SER A 22 -13.47 -26.84 10.88
C SER A 22 -12.79 -26.18 12.06
N GLN A 23 -12.45 -26.91 13.12
CA GLN A 23 -11.74 -26.38 14.27
C GLN A 23 -10.33 -25.90 13.89
N GLU A 24 -9.58 -26.74 13.18
CA GLU A 24 -8.24 -26.42 12.71
C GLU A 24 -8.21 -25.19 11.79
N LEU A 25 -9.17 -25.07 10.86
CA LEU A 25 -9.34 -23.91 10.00
C LEU A 25 -9.66 -22.64 10.78
N THR A 26 -10.51 -22.77 11.81
CA THR A 26 -10.86 -21.63 12.67
C THR A 26 -9.67 -21.16 13.48
N ASP A 27 -8.95 -22.09 14.13
CA ASP A 27 -7.78 -21.77 14.95
C ASP A 27 -6.67 -21.12 14.12
N ALA A 28 -6.41 -21.66 12.92
CA ALA A 28 -5.45 -21.08 11.98
C ALA A 28 -5.87 -19.66 11.53
N THR A 29 -7.17 -19.45 11.27
CA THR A 29 -7.71 -18.15 10.87
C THR A 29 -7.58 -17.13 12.01
N VAL A 30 -7.95 -17.51 13.24
CA VAL A 30 -7.83 -16.64 14.42
C VAL A 30 -6.37 -16.27 14.67
N GLN A 31 -5.46 -17.26 14.59
CA GLN A 31 -4.02 -17.00 14.71
C GLN A 31 -3.54 -16.02 13.64
N HIS A 32 -3.96 -16.19 12.39
CA HIS A 32 -3.59 -15.34 11.27
C HIS A 32 -4.05 -13.89 11.49
N ILE A 33 -5.31 -13.71 11.90
CA ILE A 33 -5.87 -12.39 12.25
C ILE A 33 -5.09 -11.77 13.40
N GLY A 34 -4.83 -12.52 14.47
CA GLY A 34 -4.11 -12.04 15.64
C GLY A 34 -2.71 -11.52 15.29
N ILE A 35 -1.92 -12.31 14.54
CA ILE A 35 -0.58 -11.91 14.09
C ILE A 35 -0.66 -10.65 13.22
N THR A 36 -1.59 -10.61 12.25
CA THR A 36 -1.76 -9.47 11.35
C THR A 36 -2.10 -8.20 12.11
N VAL A 37 -3.13 -8.25 12.97
CA VAL A 37 -3.60 -7.08 13.73
C VAL A 37 -2.50 -6.55 14.64
N VAL A 38 -1.84 -7.42 15.40
CA VAL A 38 -0.75 -7.03 16.31
C VAL A 38 0.40 -6.39 15.52
N SER A 39 0.79 -6.99 14.39
CA SER A 39 1.87 -6.47 13.55
C SER A 39 1.54 -5.09 12.96
N VAL A 40 0.32 -4.91 12.46
CA VAL A 40 -0.12 -3.63 11.89
C VAL A 40 -0.21 -2.54 12.95
N LEU A 41 -0.74 -2.85 14.14
CA LEU A 41 -0.83 -1.89 15.24
C LEU A 41 0.55 -1.46 15.75
N ILE A 42 1.46 -2.39 15.97
CA ILE A 42 2.84 -2.09 16.38
C ILE A 42 3.54 -1.33 15.24
N GLY A 43 3.38 -1.78 13.99
CA GLY A 43 3.94 -1.11 12.82
C GLY A 43 3.48 0.35 12.72
N LEU A 44 2.20 0.63 12.92
CA LEU A 44 1.64 1.97 12.94
C LEU A 44 2.19 2.81 14.10
N ALA A 45 2.27 2.23 15.30
CA ALA A 45 2.80 2.88 16.49
C ALA A 45 4.27 3.28 16.34
N VAL A 46 5.07 2.49 15.60
CA VAL A 46 6.49 2.78 15.31
C VAL A 46 6.62 3.71 14.09
N ALA A 47 5.82 3.49 13.04
CA ALA A 47 5.90 4.29 11.81
C ALA A 47 5.50 5.76 12.03
N PHE A 48 4.52 6.02 12.92
CA PHE A 48 4.05 7.38 13.17
C PHE A 48 5.14 8.30 13.72
N PRO A 49 5.85 7.99 14.82
CA PRO A 49 6.95 8.82 15.29
C PRO A 49 8.12 8.89 14.29
N LEU A 50 8.42 7.82 13.55
CA LEU A 50 9.44 7.83 12.52
C LEU A 50 9.09 8.80 11.38
N ALA A 51 7.85 8.83 10.94
CA ALA A 51 7.38 9.78 9.93
C ALA A 51 7.46 11.24 10.45
N LEU A 52 7.08 11.48 11.71
CA LEU A 52 7.23 12.82 12.32
C LEU A 52 8.69 13.22 12.44
N LEU A 53 9.59 12.29 12.72
CA LEU A 53 11.03 12.55 12.75
C LEU A 53 11.55 12.89 11.34
N ALA A 54 11.19 12.09 10.33
CA ALA A 54 11.56 12.32 8.94
C ALA A 54 11.10 13.71 8.46
N ARG A 55 9.91 14.15 8.87
CA ARG A 55 9.35 15.47 8.53
C ARG A 55 10.12 16.66 9.11
N ARG A 56 10.89 16.49 10.19
CA ARG A 56 11.62 17.59 10.85
C ARG A 56 12.68 18.23 9.95
N GLY A 57 13.16 17.54 8.91
CA GLY A 57 14.12 18.09 7.97
C GLY A 57 14.81 17.03 7.11
N ARG A 58 15.45 17.51 6.04
CA ARG A 58 16.16 16.64 5.09
C ARG A 58 17.23 15.76 5.75
N GLY A 59 17.84 16.21 6.84
CA GLY A 59 18.83 15.44 7.60
C GLY A 59 18.26 14.18 8.24
N PHE A 60 16.96 14.14 8.57
CA PHE A 60 16.28 12.97 9.15
C PHE A 60 15.51 12.17 8.10
N ALA A 61 14.98 12.82 7.06
CA ALA A 61 14.19 12.17 6.02
C ALA A 61 15.01 11.09 5.29
N GLY A 62 16.23 11.42 4.85
CA GLY A 62 17.10 10.49 4.15
C GLY A 62 17.38 9.20 4.95
N PRO A 63 17.94 9.30 6.17
CA PRO A 63 18.20 8.13 7.01
C PRO A 63 16.96 7.29 7.33
N VAL A 64 15.82 7.92 7.70
CA VAL A 64 14.58 7.18 8.03
C VAL A 64 14.05 6.44 6.80
N LEU A 65 13.89 7.12 5.67
CA LEU A 65 13.39 6.51 4.44
C LEU A 65 14.38 5.48 3.87
N GLY A 66 15.68 5.76 3.97
CA GLY A 66 16.73 4.84 3.55
C GLY A 66 16.71 3.55 4.37
N LEU A 67 16.69 3.67 5.70
CA LEU A 67 16.64 2.53 6.61
C LEU A 67 15.40 1.64 6.36
N THR A 68 14.21 2.26 6.33
CA THR A 68 12.98 1.49 6.08
C THR A 68 13.01 0.82 4.71
N THR A 69 13.56 1.48 3.67
CA THR A 69 13.71 0.89 2.34
C THR A 69 14.66 -0.30 2.35
N VAL A 70 15.82 -0.19 3.01
CA VAL A 70 16.77 -1.30 3.14
C VAL A 70 16.12 -2.49 3.83
N LEU A 71 15.39 -2.28 4.93
CA LEU A 71 14.66 -3.34 5.62
C LEU A 71 13.65 -4.03 4.70
N TYR A 72 12.96 -3.27 3.85
CA TYR A 72 11.98 -3.81 2.92
C TYR A 72 12.62 -4.61 1.77
N THR A 73 13.86 -4.31 1.38
CA THR A 73 14.56 -5.02 0.30
C THR A 73 15.12 -6.38 0.75
N VAL A 74 15.25 -6.63 2.04
CA VAL A 74 15.67 -7.93 2.56
C VAL A 74 14.61 -8.98 2.19
N PRO A 75 14.95 -10.12 1.55
CA PRO A 75 13.99 -11.19 1.29
C PRO A 75 13.34 -11.69 2.59
N SER A 76 12.02 -11.97 2.55
CA SER A 76 11.26 -12.35 3.77
C SER A 76 11.83 -13.56 4.48
N LEU A 77 12.27 -14.59 3.73
CA LEU A 77 12.95 -15.76 4.27
C LEU A 77 14.23 -15.39 5.01
N ALA A 78 15.04 -14.51 4.42
CA ALA A 78 16.28 -14.05 5.03
C ALA A 78 16.00 -13.23 6.30
N MET A 79 14.98 -12.39 6.30
CA MET A 79 14.57 -11.60 7.47
C MET A 79 14.22 -12.50 8.64
N PHE A 80 13.36 -13.51 8.44
CA PHE A 80 13.01 -14.46 9.51
C PHE A 80 14.22 -15.25 9.99
N SER A 81 15.11 -15.67 9.09
CA SER A 81 16.34 -16.37 9.45
C SER A 81 17.29 -15.49 10.28
N LEU A 82 17.41 -14.20 9.97
CA LEU A 82 18.21 -13.24 10.74
C LEU A 82 17.64 -12.97 12.14
N LEU A 83 16.31 -12.97 12.27
CA LEU A 83 15.63 -12.74 13.56
C LEU A 83 15.58 -14.01 14.43
N LEU A 84 15.74 -15.20 13.83
CA LEU A 84 15.62 -16.48 14.53
C LEU A 84 16.55 -16.63 15.76
N PRO A 85 17.83 -16.22 15.73
CA PRO A 85 18.71 -16.31 16.91
C PRO A 85 18.26 -15.44 18.06
N LEU A 86 17.49 -14.36 17.80
CA LEU A 86 17.05 -13.40 18.82
C LEU A 86 15.71 -13.80 19.45
N PHE A 87 14.79 -14.33 18.66
CA PHE A 87 13.41 -14.59 19.08
C PHE A 87 13.04 -16.07 19.15
N GLY A 88 13.90 -16.97 18.64
CA GLY A 88 13.58 -18.38 18.49
C GLY A 88 12.38 -18.61 17.57
N LEU A 89 11.82 -19.83 17.57
CA LEU A 89 10.60 -20.19 16.81
C LEU A 89 9.35 -19.69 17.57
N SER A 90 9.07 -18.40 17.50
CA SER A 90 8.00 -17.76 18.24
C SER A 90 7.13 -16.84 17.38
N ALA A 91 5.91 -16.55 17.84
CA ALA A 91 5.06 -15.55 17.20
C ALA A 91 5.70 -14.14 17.20
N ALA A 92 6.54 -13.84 18.22
CA ALA A 92 7.26 -12.58 18.31
C ALA A 92 8.24 -12.39 17.15
N LEU A 93 8.88 -13.46 16.67
CA LEU A 93 9.74 -13.44 15.48
C LEU A 93 8.94 -12.98 14.25
N VAL A 94 7.79 -13.62 14.00
CA VAL A 94 6.94 -13.30 12.84
C VAL A 94 6.42 -11.87 12.94
N VAL A 95 5.87 -11.48 14.09
CA VAL A 95 5.37 -10.13 14.34
C VAL A 95 6.47 -9.09 14.09
N THR A 96 7.67 -9.30 14.61
CA THR A 96 8.79 -8.37 14.42
C THR A 96 9.15 -8.24 12.94
N GLY A 97 9.29 -9.34 12.22
CA GLY A 97 9.56 -9.31 10.78
C GLY A 97 8.47 -8.55 10.00
N LEU A 98 7.20 -8.83 10.28
CA LEU A 98 6.08 -8.15 9.64
C LEU A 98 6.03 -6.65 9.96
N VAL A 99 6.33 -6.26 11.20
CA VAL A 99 6.46 -4.84 11.59
C VAL A 99 7.54 -4.17 10.75
N LEU A 100 8.74 -4.74 10.65
CA LEU A 100 9.83 -4.16 9.86
C LEU A 100 9.46 -3.97 8.39
N TYR A 101 8.74 -4.92 7.79
CA TYR A 101 8.23 -4.78 6.41
C TYR A 101 7.17 -3.68 6.27
N SER A 102 6.25 -3.60 7.22
CA SER A 102 5.17 -2.61 7.16
C SER A 102 5.67 -1.17 7.34
N LEU A 103 6.83 -0.96 8.00
CA LEU A 103 7.38 0.38 8.23
C LEU A 103 7.56 1.19 6.96
N THR A 104 8.08 0.60 5.88
CA THR A 104 8.29 1.31 4.62
C THR A 104 6.99 1.86 4.05
N ILE A 105 5.95 1.03 4.04
CA ILE A 105 4.63 1.40 3.52
C ILE A 105 4.02 2.49 4.41
N LEU A 106 4.01 2.26 5.72
CA LEU A 106 3.36 3.16 6.68
C LEU A 106 4.07 4.50 6.76
N VAL A 107 5.40 4.53 6.93
CA VAL A 107 6.18 5.79 7.05
C VAL A 107 6.00 6.65 5.80
N ARG A 108 6.11 6.07 4.60
CA ARG A 108 5.95 6.81 3.34
C ARG A 108 4.54 7.38 3.20
N ASN A 109 3.50 6.60 3.51
CA ASN A 109 2.11 7.07 3.38
C ASN A 109 1.76 8.11 4.45
N ILE A 110 2.26 7.98 5.69
CA ILE A 110 2.08 8.98 6.73
C ILE A 110 2.75 10.30 6.31
N LEU A 111 4.00 10.23 5.85
CA LEU A 111 4.75 11.42 5.41
C LEU A 111 4.04 12.09 4.24
N ALA A 112 3.71 11.34 3.19
CA ALA A 112 2.99 11.85 2.02
C ALA A 112 1.64 12.47 2.38
N GLY A 113 0.88 11.84 3.29
CA GLY A 113 -0.41 12.36 3.76
C GLY A 113 -0.27 13.69 4.50
N LEU A 114 0.73 13.82 5.37
CA LEU A 114 0.99 15.06 6.09
C LEU A 114 1.55 16.19 5.18
N GLU A 115 2.30 15.82 4.14
CA GLU A 115 2.81 16.77 3.13
C GLU A 115 1.70 17.27 2.20
N ALA A 116 0.73 16.44 1.90
CA ALA A 116 -0.41 16.77 1.04
C ALA A 116 -1.40 17.77 1.66
N VAL A 117 -1.30 18.06 2.96
CA VAL A 117 -2.16 19.06 3.63
C VAL A 117 -1.87 20.44 3.06
N PRO A 118 -2.88 21.21 2.58
CA PRO A 118 -2.72 22.54 1.98
C PRO A 118 -1.95 23.50 2.90
N LYS A 119 -1.04 24.26 2.30
CA LYS A 119 -0.21 25.25 3.04
C LYS A 119 -1.10 26.35 3.63
N GLU A 120 -2.12 26.75 2.91
CA GLU A 120 -3.09 27.77 3.30
C GLU A 120 -3.80 27.40 4.61
N ALA A 121 -4.19 26.12 4.75
CA ALA A 121 -4.81 25.62 5.99
C ALA A 121 -3.82 25.67 7.17
N LYS A 122 -2.55 25.33 6.93
CA LYS A 122 -1.50 25.38 7.95
C LYS A 122 -1.20 26.83 8.36
N GLU A 123 -1.14 27.76 7.40
CA GLU A 123 -0.89 29.19 7.64
C GLU A 123 -2.05 29.86 8.38
N ALA A 124 -3.29 29.58 7.97
CA ALA A 124 -4.48 30.07 8.67
C ALA A 124 -4.51 29.63 10.14
N ALA A 125 -4.23 28.34 10.40
CA ALA A 125 -4.19 27.83 11.77
C ALA A 125 -3.06 28.47 12.59
N ARG A 126 -1.88 28.69 12.00
CA ARG A 126 -0.79 29.43 12.68
C ARG A 126 -1.15 30.86 12.98
N GLY A 127 -1.84 31.54 12.04
CA GLY A 127 -2.35 32.90 12.25
C GLY A 127 -3.35 32.98 13.40
N MET A 128 -4.12 31.91 13.66
CA MET A 128 -5.01 31.78 14.82
C MET A 128 -4.29 31.41 16.13
N GLY A 129 -2.94 31.32 16.12
CA GLY A 129 -2.15 31.01 17.32
C GLY A 129 -1.99 29.51 17.64
N TYR A 130 -2.24 28.63 16.66
CA TYR A 130 -2.01 27.18 16.87
C TYR A 130 -0.52 26.88 17.02
N GLY A 131 -0.15 26.28 18.15
CA GLY A 131 1.18 25.72 18.34
C GLY A 131 1.39 24.45 17.50
N PRO A 132 2.64 23.95 17.35
CA PRO A 132 2.96 22.84 16.45
C PRO A 132 2.22 21.55 16.75
N TRP A 133 2.01 21.20 18.01
CA TRP A 133 1.27 20.02 18.43
C TRP A 133 -0.22 20.15 18.15
N ARG A 134 -0.80 21.31 18.44
CA ARG A 134 -2.20 21.58 18.18
C ARG A 134 -2.48 21.59 16.66
N LEU A 135 -1.59 22.20 15.89
CA LEU A 135 -1.64 22.18 14.43
C LEU A 135 -1.63 20.74 13.88
N LEU A 136 -0.75 19.87 14.41
CA LEU A 136 -0.64 18.48 13.97
C LEU A 136 -1.95 17.72 14.23
N TRP A 137 -2.50 17.78 15.46
CA TRP A 137 -3.62 16.96 15.86
C TRP A 137 -4.99 17.49 15.40
N GLU A 138 -5.18 18.81 15.37
CA GLU A 138 -6.46 19.42 15.04
C GLU A 138 -6.62 19.78 13.56
N VAL A 139 -5.53 19.93 12.81
CA VAL A 139 -5.58 20.37 11.41
C VAL A 139 -4.94 19.34 10.47
N GLU A 140 -3.66 19.03 10.69
CA GLU A 140 -2.91 18.22 9.73
C GLU A 140 -3.37 16.76 9.72
N LEU A 141 -3.54 16.15 10.89
CA LEU A 141 -3.92 14.74 10.99
C LEU A 141 -5.32 14.46 10.44
N PRO A 142 -6.36 15.25 10.76
CA PRO A 142 -7.68 15.08 10.13
C PRO A 142 -7.66 15.25 8.62
N LEU A 143 -6.93 16.24 8.09
CA LEU A 143 -6.82 16.46 6.65
C LEU A 143 -5.97 15.38 5.94
N ALA A 144 -4.96 14.84 6.62
CA ALA A 144 -4.14 13.75 6.11
C ALA A 144 -4.82 12.37 6.23
N LEU A 145 -5.88 12.24 7.02
CA LEU A 145 -6.51 10.96 7.38
C LEU A 145 -6.88 10.09 6.17
N PRO A 146 -7.43 10.62 5.05
CA PRO A 146 -7.72 9.80 3.87
C PRO A 146 -6.48 9.09 3.31
N ALA A 147 -5.34 9.80 3.23
CA ALA A 147 -4.09 9.24 2.76
C ALA A 147 -3.48 8.23 3.75
N LEU A 148 -3.58 8.54 5.06
CA LEU A 148 -3.15 7.63 6.12
C LEU A 148 -3.93 6.31 6.08
N MET A 149 -5.25 6.37 5.91
CA MET A 149 -6.10 5.19 5.80
C MET A 149 -5.80 4.39 4.54
N ALA A 150 -5.51 5.04 3.41
CA ALA A 150 -5.09 4.34 2.19
C ALA A 150 -3.77 3.58 2.42
N GLY A 151 -2.79 4.19 3.07
CA GLY A 151 -1.53 3.55 3.45
C GLY A 151 -1.72 2.38 4.43
N LEU A 152 -2.59 2.54 5.42
CA LEU A 152 -2.93 1.49 6.38
C LEU A 152 -3.57 0.27 5.70
N ARG A 153 -4.46 0.48 4.74
CA ARG A 153 -5.08 -0.59 3.94
C ARG A 153 -4.04 -1.38 3.16
N ILE A 154 -3.14 -0.70 2.45
CA ILE A 154 -2.05 -1.35 1.71
C ILE A 154 -1.15 -2.15 2.66
N ALA A 155 -0.76 -1.58 3.79
CA ALA A 155 0.06 -2.24 4.78
C ALA A 155 -0.64 -3.48 5.36
N THR A 156 -1.94 -3.40 5.67
CA THR A 156 -2.71 -4.52 6.21
C THR A 156 -2.83 -5.67 5.22
N VAL A 157 -3.21 -5.40 3.97
CA VAL A 157 -3.32 -6.45 2.93
C VAL A 157 -1.95 -7.10 2.68
N SER A 158 -0.88 -6.31 2.61
CA SER A 158 0.48 -6.83 2.47
C SER A 158 0.90 -7.68 3.67
N THR A 159 0.53 -7.27 4.90
CA THR A 159 0.82 -8.01 6.12
C THR A 159 0.06 -9.35 6.15
N VAL A 160 -1.21 -9.38 5.74
CA VAL A 160 -1.97 -10.64 5.59
C VAL A 160 -1.22 -11.60 4.67
N ALA A 161 -0.79 -11.14 3.49
CA ALA A 161 -0.05 -11.99 2.55
C ALA A 161 1.29 -12.47 3.14
N LEU A 162 2.06 -11.60 3.80
CA LEU A 162 3.35 -11.95 4.38
C LEU A 162 3.24 -12.83 5.64
N THR A 163 2.10 -12.80 6.36
CA THR A 163 1.88 -13.68 7.51
C THR A 163 1.91 -15.16 7.10
N THR A 164 1.51 -15.51 5.87
CA THR A 164 1.61 -16.89 5.37
C THR A 164 3.05 -17.39 5.35
N VAL A 165 4.04 -16.51 5.13
CA VAL A 165 5.47 -16.87 5.14
C VAL A 165 5.95 -17.21 6.57
N GLY A 166 5.23 -16.79 7.60
CA GLY A 166 5.49 -17.17 8.99
C GLY A 166 5.30 -18.66 9.26
N SER A 167 4.72 -19.43 8.33
CA SER A 167 4.64 -20.89 8.39
C SER A 167 6.01 -21.56 8.51
N LEU A 168 7.04 -20.99 7.90
CA LEU A 168 8.43 -21.49 7.98
C LEU A 168 8.95 -21.62 9.42
N VAL A 169 8.35 -20.90 10.35
CA VAL A 169 8.65 -20.99 11.78
C VAL A 169 7.45 -21.53 12.58
N GLY A 170 6.51 -22.17 11.91
CA GLY A 170 5.30 -22.77 12.50
C GLY A 170 4.30 -21.78 13.09
N LYS A 171 4.36 -20.49 12.67
CA LYS A 171 3.52 -19.39 13.18
C LYS A 171 2.90 -18.55 12.08
N GLY A 172 2.53 -19.17 10.95
CA GLY A 172 1.94 -18.52 9.78
C GLY A 172 0.41 -18.51 9.74
N GLY A 173 -0.27 -19.02 10.77
CA GLY A 173 -1.73 -19.16 10.76
C GLY A 173 -2.20 -20.01 9.57
N LEU A 174 -3.01 -19.44 8.65
CA LEU A 174 -3.44 -20.14 7.43
C LEU A 174 -2.26 -20.60 6.54
N GLY A 175 -1.10 -19.94 6.64
CA GLY A 175 0.12 -20.36 5.93
C GLY A 175 0.62 -21.73 6.37
N ASN A 176 0.46 -22.10 7.65
CA ASN A 176 0.85 -23.42 8.15
C ASN A 176 0.08 -24.52 7.42
N LEU A 177 -1.23 -24.32 7.22
CA LEU A 177 -2.07 -25.28 6.49
C LEU A 177 -1.64 -25.44 5.03
N ILE A 178 -1.18 -24.35 4.40
CA ILE A 178 -0.65 -24.40 3.04
C ILE A 178 0.64 -25.21 3.02
N GLU A 179 1.56 -24.91 3.95
CA GLU A 179 2.86 -25.59 4.03
C GLU A 179 2.72 -27.07 4.34
N ASP A 180 1.87 -27.45 5.30
CA ASP A 180 1.61 -28.84 5.68
C ASP A 180 1.01 -29.66 4.53
N ALA A 181 0.28 -29.03 3.63
CA ALA A 181 -0.36 -29.68 2.48
C ALA A 181 0.57 -29.88 1.28
N LEU A 182 1.67 -29.13 1.18
CA LEU A 182 2.58 -29.16 0.01
C LEU A 182 3.24 -30.52 -0.19
N PRO A 183 3.83 -31.18 0.84
CA PRO A 183 4.50 -32.47 0.66
C PRO A 183 3.56 -33.60 0.19
N SER A 184 2.30 -33.55 0.62
CA SER A 184 1.27 -34.54 0.27
C SER A 184 0.46 -34.15 -0.98
N LEU A 185 0.71 -32.97 -1.54
CA LEU A 185 -0.07 -32.38 -2.64
C LEU A 185 -1.59 -32.41 -2.37
N PHE A 186 -1.97 -32.16 -1.10
CA PHE A 186 -3.37 -32.22 -0.67
C PHE A 186 -4.14 -30.97 -1.13
N LYS A 187 -4.80 -31.12 -2.27
CA LYS A 187 -5.43 -30.02 -3.03
C LYS A 187 -6.52 -29.28 -2.24
N ALA A 188 -7.39 -30.03 -1.54
CA ALA A 188 -8.48 -29.44 -0.78
C ALA A 188 -7.98 -28.49 0.32
N GLN A 189 -6.90 -28.86 1.02
CA GLN A 189 -6.30 -28.04 2.08
C GLN A 189 -5.65 -26.78 1.53
N VAL A 190 -4.82 -26.92 0.47
CA VAL A 190 -4.16 -25.77 -0.16
C VAL A 190 -5.20 -24.78 -0.68
N LEU A 191 -6.21 -25.26 -1.41
CA LEU A 191 -7.24 -24.37 -1.96
C LEU A 191 -8.03 -23.69 -0.86
N THR A 192 -8.47 -24.42 0.16
CA THR A 192 -9.26 -23.86 1.26
C THR A 192 -8.49 -22.80 2.03
N ALA A 193 -7.25 -23.09 2.43
CA ALA A 193 -6.42 -22.15 3.17
C ALA A 193 -6.09 -20.91 2.31
N SER A 194 -5.82 -21.07 1.02
CA SER A 194 -5.56 -19.96 0.11
C SER A 194 -6.80 -19.07 -0.09
N VAL A 195 -7.97 -19.67 -0.29
CA VAL A 195 -9.24 -18.93 -0.42
C VAL A 195 -9.56 -18.18 0.87
N LEU A 196 -9.39 -18.80 2.04
CA LEU A 196 -9.59 -18.13 3.33
C LEU A 196 -8.63 -16.95 3.52
N CYS A 197 -7.37 -17.09 3.11
CA CYS A 197 -6.39 -16.00 3.18
C CYS A 197 -6.80 -14.81 2.29
N VAL A 198 -7.26 -15.07 1.06
CA VAL A 198 -7.76 -14.04 0.15
C VAL A 198 -9.02 -13.38 0.72
N LEU A 199 -9.97 -14.16 1.22
CA LEU A 199 -11.19 -13.64 1.85
C LEU A 199 -10.85 -12.77 3.06
N LEU A 200 -9.88 -13.18 3.86
CA LEU A 200 -9.41 -12.40 5.01
C LEU A 200 -8.82 -11.06 4.56
N ALA A 201 -7.97 -11.07 3.53
CA ALA A 201 -7.36 -9.84 2.99
C ALA A 201 -8.43 -8.88 2.44
N VAL A 202 -9.37 -9.39 1.64
CA VAL A 202 -10.48 -8.59 1.09
C VAL A 202 -11.39 -8.06 2.20
N THR A 203 -11.73 -8.89 3.18
CA THR A 203 -12.56 -8.47 4.31
C THR A 203 -11.87 -7.37 5.13
N ALA A 204 -10.58 -7.52 5.43
CA ALA A 204 -9.79 -6.50 6.13
C ALA A 204 -9.75 -5.19 5.34
N ASP A 205 -9.54 -5.24 4.02
CA ASP A 205 -9.56 -4.07 3.15
C ASP A 205 -10.91 -3.36 3.14
N LEU A 206 -12.01 -4.11 3.01
CA LEU A 206 -13.37 -3.56 3.02
C LEU A 206 -13.74 -2.96 4.38
N LEU A 207 -13.34 -3.60 5.48
CA LEU A 207 -13.56 -3.06 6.84
C LEU A 207 -12.81 -1.74 7.03
N LEU A 208 -11.54 -1.67 6.63
CA LEU A 208 -10.74 -0.44 6.70
C LEU A 208 -11.28 0.64 5.75
N LEU A 209 -11.77 0.27 4.56
CA LEU A 209 -12.46 1.20 3.66
C LEU A 209 -13.75 1.75 4.28
N GLY A 210 -14.55 0.90 4.92
CA GLY A 210 -15.73 1.31 5.68
C GLY A 210 -15.37 2.27 6.81
N LEU A 211 -14.34 1.93 7.60
CA LEU A 211 -13.82 2.78 8.67
C LEU A 211 -13.32 4.12 8.12
N GLN A 212 -12.58 4.13 7.02
CA GLN A 212 -12.16 5.35 6.34
C GLN A 212 -13.36 6.22 6.00
N ARG A 213 -14.41 5.66 5.38
CA ARG A 213 -15.61 6.40 4.99
C ARG A 213 -16.39 6.98 6.19
N LEU A 214 -16.32 6.32 7.34
CA LEU A 214 -16.92 6.82 8.59
C LEU A 214 -16.11 7.95 9.20
N LEU A 215 -14.78 7.85 9.15
CA LEU A 215 -13.86 8.83 9.74
C LEU A 215 -13.62 10.06 8.85
N THR A 216 -13.94 10.00 7.55
CA THR A 216 -13.70 11.10 6.58
C THR A 216 -14.96 11.51 5.82
N PRO A 217 -16.04 11.93 6.49
CA PRO A 217 -17.31 12.27 5.83
C PRO A 217 -17.18 13.49 4.89
N TRP A 218 -16.24 14.39 5.13
CA TRP A 218 -16.00 15.60 4.34
C TRP A 218 -15.45 15.34 2.94
N THR A 219 -14.82 14.21 2.69
CA THR A 219 -14.27 13.87 1.34
C THR A 219 -15.37 13.59 0.32
N ARG A 220 -16.60 13.28 0.75
CA ARG A 220 -17.75 13.01 -0.14
C ARG A 220 -18.29 14.27 -0.80
N ILE A 221 -18.16 15.42 -0.15
CA ILE A 221 -18.70 16.70 -0.63
C ILE A 221 -17.88 17.22 -1.81
N SER A 222 -16.56 17.02 -1.78
CA SER A 222 -15.66 17.47 -2.85
C SER A 222 -15.81 16.67 -4.15
N ALA A 223 -16.20 15.40 -4.10
CA ALA A 223 -16.42 14.57 -5.28
C ALA A 223 -17.73 14.98 -6.01
N ALA A 224 -18.77 15.34 -5.30
CA ALA A 224 -20.05 15.77 -5.87
C ALA A 224 -19.97 17.14 -6.58
N THR A 225 -19.05 18.02 -6.15
CA THR A 225 -18.88 19.37 -6.73
C THR A 225 -17.95 19.38 -7.96
N GLY A 226 -17.13 18.35 -8.14
CA GLY A 226 -16.19 18.21 -9.26
C GLY A 226 -16.86 17.78 -10.58
N GLU A 227 -17.93 17.01 -10.52
CA GLU A 227 -18.63 16.50 -11.73
C GLU A 227 -19.52 17.56 -12.43
N THR A 228 -19.92 18.61 -11.73
CA THR A 228 -20.74 19.68 -12.32
C THR A 228 -19.93 20.73 -13.11
N ARG A 229 -18.60 20.69 -13.07
CA ARG A 229 -17.76 21.72 -13.73
C ARG A 229 -17.22 21.33 -15.12
N THR A 230 -17.42 20.11 -15.57
CA THR A 230 -16.97 19.66 -16.91
C THR A 230 -18.07 19.63 -17.97
N GLY A 231 -19.30 20.06 -17.65
CA GLY A 231 -20.45 20.05 -18.56
C GLY A 231 -20.80 21.40 -19.22
N GLY A 232 -19.93 22.42 -19.18
CA GLY A 232 -20.28 23.76 -19.65
C GLY A 232 -19.25 24.40 -20.58
N THR A 233 -18.88 23.75 -21.69
CA THR A 233 -18.21 24.43 -22.80
C THR A 233 -19.22 24.69 -23.93
N GLY A 234 -20.13 25.62 -23.66
CA GLY A 234 -20.89 26.32 -24.68
C GLY A 234 -20.10 27.57 -25.09
N GLY A 235 -19.31 27.47 -26.16
CA GLY A 235 -18.64 28.62 -26.72
C GLY A 235 -19.63 29.68 -27.28
N PRO A 236 -19.35 30.97 -27.13
CA PRO A 236 -20.15 31.98 -27.83
C PRO A 236 -19.80 31.97 -29.31
N LYS A 237 -20.80 31.68 -30.12
CA LYS A 237 -20.80 31.85 -31.57
C LYS A 237 -20.61 33.30 -31.93
N GLY A 238 -19.82 33.50 -32.96
CA GLY A 238 -19.32 34.71 -33.51
C GLY A 238 -20.31 35.78 -33.93
N SER A 239 -19.75 36.94 -34.11
CA SER A 239 -20.32 38.02 -34.92
C SER A 239 -19.29 38.47 -35.96
N PRO A 240 -19.71 38.70 -37.23
CA PRO A 240 -18.81 39.05 -38.32
C PRO A 240 -18.80 40.57 -38.56
N GLY A 241 -17.68 41.12 -39.02
CA GLY A 241 -17.64 42.49 -39.48
C GLY A 241 -16.24 42.99 -39.77
N ALA A 242 -15.91 43.01 -41.03
CA ALA A 242 -14.71 43.53 -41.71
C ALA A 242 -14.60 45.08 -41.69
N PRO A 243 -13.76 45.76 -42.51
CA PRO A 243 -12.40 45.48 -43.01
C PRO A 243 -11.44 46.69 -42.95
N GLY A 244 -10.20 46.49 -43.39
CA GLY A 244 -9.46 47.59 -44.04
C GLY A 244 -8.10 48.04 -43.45
N GLY A 245 -7.07 48.00 -44.31
CA GLY A 245 -5.93 48.92 -44.32
C GLY A 245 -4.56 48.24 -44.13
N ALA A 246 -3.97 47.80 -45.11
CA ALA A 246 -2.88 48.15 -46.02
C ALA A 246 -1.55 48.63 -45.37
N SER A 247 -0.49 48.01 -45.91
CA SER A 247 0.84 48.49 -46.25
C SER A 247 2.01 48.28 -45.28
N GLY A 248 3.05 47.63 -45.86
CA GLY A 248 4.42 47.87 -45.48
C GLY A 248 5.34 46.63 -45.43
N VAL A 249 5.88 46.22 -46.55
CA VAL A 249 7.04 45.34 -46.83
C VAL A 249 8.26 46.31 -46.98
N PRO A 250 9.56 45.93 -46.97
CA PRO A 250 10.29 44.67 -46.78
C PRO A 250 11.66 44.76 -46.03
N GLY A 251 12.38 43.68 -46.03
CA GLY A 251 13.85 43.57 -45.98
C GLY A 251 14.38 42.95 -44.68
N ASP A 252 15.32 42.08 -44.57
CA ASP A 252 16.25 41.37 -45.44
C ASP A 252 16.76 40.14 -44.66
N ALA A 253 17.03 39.04 -45.35
CA ALA A 253 17.88 37.95 -44.89
C ALA A 253 19.36 38.34 -45.10
N PRO A 254 20.43 37.59 -44.66
CA PRO A 254 20.57 36.16 -44.75
C PRO A 254 21.52 35.48 -43.75
N GLY A 255 21.51 34.16 -43.73
CA GLY A 255 22.74 33.38 -43.80
C GLY A 255 23.21 32.59 -42.59
N GLY A 256 23.42 31.29 -42.84
CA GLY A 256 24.47 30.47 -42.21
C GLY A 256 23.96 29.22 -41.49
N SER A 257 23.79 28.13 -42.17
CA SER A 257 24.59 26.92 -42.47
C SER A 257 25.06 26.15 -41.22
N GLY A 258 24.74 24.86 -41.19
CA GLY A 258 25.60 23.88 -40.64
C GLY A 258 24.95 22.70 -39.92
N GLY A 259 24.57 21.69 -40.62
CA GLY A 259 24.93 20.30 -40.70
C GLY A 259 24.71 19.37 -39.46
N PRO A 260 24.69 18.06 -39.71
CA PRO A 260 23.68 17.19 -39.13
C PRO A 260 24.24 16.15 -38.13
N ALA A 261 23.27 15.61 -37.38
CA ALA A 261 23.12 14.23 -36.90
C ALA A 261 24.35 13.42 -36.47
N GLY A 262 24.31 12.92 -35.30
CA GLY A 262 25.01 11.73 -34.83
C GLY A 262 24.04 10.73 -34.23
N THR A 263 23.74 9.65 -34.97
CA THR A 263 23.04 8.45 -34.52
C THR A 263 24.02 7.60 -33.71
N PRO A 264 23.67 7.10 -32.52
CA PRO A 264 24.49 6.06 -31.87
C PRO A 264 24.12 4.66 -32.36
N ALA A 265 25.16 3.89 -32.68
CA ALA A 265 25.15 2.50 -33.14
C ALA A 265 24.76 1.50 -32.05
N PRO A 266 24.33 0.26 -32.42
CA PRO A 266 23.86 -0.77 -31.50
C PRO A 266 24.99 -1.48 -30.78
N VAL A 267 24.79 -1.76 -29.50
CA VAL A 267 25.66 -2.58 -28.65
C VAL A 267 25.49 -4.06 -29.02
N LYS A 268 26.60 -4.72 -29.40
CA LYS A 268 26.69 -6.17 -29.57
C LYS A 268 26.66 -6.86 -28.21
N VAL A 269 25.77 -7.82 -28.05
CA VAL A 269 25.78 -8.80 -26.96
C VAL A 269 26.66 -9.95 -27.44
N GLU A 270 27.81 -10.18 -26.79
CA GLU A 270 28.59 -11.42 -26.90
C GLU A 270 28.16 -12.36 -25.79
N ALA A 271 27.88 -13.62 -26.23
CA ALA A 271 27.59 -14.74 -25.37
C ALA A 271 28.94 -15.35 -24.91
N GLY A 272 29.04 -15.65 -23.63
CA GLY A 272 30.06 -16.42 -22.97
C GLY A 272 29.47 -17.03 -21.69
#